data_57dc705f9a1db26d150eb3685d8cbd74
#
_entry.id   57dc705f9a1db26d150eb3685d8cbd74
#
_cell.length_a   1.000
_cell.length_b   1.000
_cell.length_c   1.000
_cell.angle_alpha   90.00
_cell.angle_beta   90.00
_cell.angle_gamma   90.00
#
_symmetry.space_group_name_H-M   'P 1'
#
loop_
_entity.id
_entity.type
_entity.pdbx_description
1 polymer ?
#
loop_
_entity_poly.entity_id
_entity_poly.type
_entity_poly.pdbx_seq_one_letter_code
_entity_poly.pdbx_strand_id
1 'polypeptide(L)'
;MNYAETTNWMFNKFPMYQKIGAKAYKPDLGNITELLDFLGNPQNNFKTVHVAGTNGKGTVSHTLASIFQECGYKTGLYTSPHLLDFRERIRINGQMIPEQNVIDFIGDNKEKFEEMQLSFFEMATGMAFDYFAKEKVDIAIIEVGLGGRLDSTKVIHPERSVITNISLDHVNMLGDTLAEIAVEKAGIIKPNTPVVIGETQPETKDVFIKKAEECKAPIYFADQIIDCDKIHIESLDYQKFDIWKDNELYIEAVEFPLLGYYQKKNLATVICAIEILKDKFNIDKKDIVNGLEFVVKNTNLMGRWQILSRQPLVIADTGHNVGGIKEITAQLSDMTFRKLHFVLGCVNDKDIDGILHLLPHYAEYYFCKADIPRGLDANILAEKALEAGLRGNVYESVQQAYNSALNNAHFEDVVFIGGSNFTVAEVI
;
A
#
# COMPACT_ATOMS: atom_id res chain seq x y z
N MET A 1 -0.18 -22.12 -22.15
CA MET A 1 -0.89 -22.08 -20.85
C MET A 1 -2.00 -21.04 -20.97
N ASN A 2 -3.14 -21.25 -20.32
CA ASN A 2 -4.12 -20.16 -20.11
C ASN A 2 -3.69 -19.32 -18.88
N TYR A 3 -4.42 -18.24 -18.57
CA TYR A 3 -4.06 -17.34 -17.47
C TYR A 3 -4.01 -18.05 -16.09
N ALA A 4 -5.01 -18.89 -15.80
CA ALA A 4 -5.05 -19.63 -14.54
C ALA A 4 -3.89 -20.62 -14.39
N GLU A 5 -3.54 -21.32 -15.47
CA GLU A 5 -2.36 -22.21 -15.49
C GLU A 5 -1.06 -21.42 -15.34
N THR A 6 -0.96 -20.25 -15.96
CA THR A 6 0.22 -19.37 -15.86
C THR A 6 0.40 -18.84 -14.44
N THR A 7 -0.65 -18.30 -13.84
CA THR A 7 -0.58 -17.80 -12.45
C THR A 7 -0.32 -18.91 -11.45
N ASN A 8 -0.93 -20.08 -11.61
CA ASN A 8 -0.62 -21.25 -10.79
C ASN A 8 0.84 -21.68 -10.90
N TRP A 9 1.40 -21.67 -12.11
CA TRP A 9 2.81 -21.96 -12.32
C TRP A 9 3.69 -20.93 -11.61
N MET A 10 3.40 -19.62 -11.76
CA MET A 10 4.12 -18.54 -11.09
C MET A 10 4.08 -18.71 -9.58
N PHE A 11 2.91 -18.95 -9.00
CA PHE A 11 2.73 -19.09 -7.55
C PHE A 11 3.37 -20.34 -6.94
N ASN A 12 3.60 -21.36 -7.73
CA ASN A 12 4.23 -22.60 -7.27
C ASN A 12 5.74 -22.62 -7.54
N LYS A 13 6.19 -21.99 -8.62
CA LYS A 13 7.59 -21.99 -9.03
C LYS A 13 8.44 -21.01 -8.22
N PHE A 14 7.92 -19.80 -7.98
CA PHE A 14 8.68 -18.73 -7.35
C PHE A 14 8.38 -18.63 -5.85
N PRO A 15 9.42 -18.56 -4.98
CA PRO A 15 9.22 -18.26 -3.56
C PRO A 15 8.48 -16.94 -3.38
N MET A 16 7.31 -17.00 -2.75
CA MET A 16 6.42 -15.86 -2.58
C MET A 16 6.34 -15.47 -1.11
N TYR A 17 6.66 -14.21 -0.78
CA TYR A 17 6.58 -13.71 0.59
C TYR A 17 5.18 -13.91 1.21
N GLN A 18 4.12 -13.70 0.45
CA GLN A 18 2.74 -13.91 0.90
C GLN A 18 2.44 -15.36 1.34
N LYS A 19 3.18 -16.37 0.81
CA LYS A 19 3.01 -17.79 1.16
C LYS A 19 3.96 -18.24 2.27
N ILE A 20 5.24 -17.89 2.18
CA ILE A 20 6.30 -18.45 3.04
C ILE A 20 7.05 -17.44 3.92
N GLY A 21 6.58 -16.18 3.93
CA GLY A 21 7.13 -15.12 4.78
C GLY A 21 8.59 -14.78 4.46
N ALA A 22 9.37 -14.48 5.49
CA ALA A 22 10.77 -14.04 5.38
C ALA A 22 11.69 -14.99 4.59
N LYS A 23 11.35 -16.27 4.49
CA LYS A 23 12.12 -17.25 3.71
C LYS A 23 12.16 -16.97 2.20
N ALA A 24 11.20 -16.19 1.69
CA ALA A 24 11.18 -15.76 0.29
C ALA A 24 12.06 -14.52 0.02
N TYR A 25 12.52 -13.84 1.06
CA TYR A 25 13.33 -12.63 0.93
C TYR A 25 14.77 -12.99 0.58
N LYS A 26 15.29 -12.36 -0.48
CA LYS A 26 16.69 -12.46 -0.88
C LYS A 26 17.36 -11.13 -0.61
N PRO A 27 18.38 -11.07 0.27
CA PRO A 27 18.99 -9.81 0.68
C PRO A 27 20.08 -9.32 -0.30
N ASP A 28 19.83 -9.38 -1.61
CA ASP A 28 20.71 -8.88 -2.65
C ASP A 28 19.93 -8.47 -3.91
N LEU A 29 20.57 -7.80 -4.83
CA LEU A 29 19.99 -7.32 -6.09
C LEU A 29 20.54 -8.07 -7.32
N GLY A 30 21.28 -9.16 -7.12
CA GLY A 30 21.91 -9.90 -8.22
C GLY A 30 20.90 -10.44 -9.22
N ASN A 31 19.92 -11.17 -8.74
CA ASN A 31 18.90 -11.80 -9.58
C ASN A 31 18.07 -10.78 -10.38
N ILE A 32 17.61 -9.70 -9.72
CA ILE A 32 16.84 -8.68 -10.44
C ILE A 32 17.70 -7.96 -11.47
N THR A 33 18.98 -7.72 -11.19
CA THR A 33 19.91 -7.10 -12.14
C THR A 33 20.13 -8.01 -13.35
N GLU A 34 20.40 -9.31 -13.12
CA GLU A 34 20.54 -10.29 -14.21
C GLU A 34 19.27 -10.41 -15.05
N LEU A 35 18.10 -10.42 -14.40
CA LEU A 35 16.82 -10.46 -15.10
C LEU A 35 16.64 -9.23 -16.01
N LEU A 36 16.91 -8.03 -15.50
CA LEU A 36 16.74 -6.81 -16.27
C LEU A 36 17.75 -6.69 -17.41
N ASP A 37 18.99 -7.12 -17.20
CA ASP A 37 20.00 -7.22 -18.29
C ASP A 37 19.51 -8.17 -19.40
N PHE A 38 18.98 -9.32 -19.03
CA PHE A 38 18.38 -10.27 -19.97
C PHE A 38 17.20 -9.66 -20.75
N LEU A 39 16.34 -8.86 -20.08
CA LEU A 39 15.22 -8.17 -20.71
C LEU A 39 15.62 -6.90 -21.48
N GLY A 40 16.91 -6.56 -21.55
CA GLY A 40 17.40 -5.37 -22.25
C GLY A 40 17.24 -4.06 -21.44
N ASN A 41 17.23 -4.14 -20.12
CA ASN A 41 17.13 -3.02 -19.19
C ASN A 41 15.90 -2.10 -19.41
N PRO A 42 14.68 -2.68 -19.45
CA PRO A 42 13.46 -1.94 -19.79
C PRO A 42 13.18 -0.76 -18.84
N GLN A 43 13.64 -0.83 -17.57
CA GLN A 43 13.47 0.22 -16.55
C GLN A 43 14.10 1.56 -16.95
N ASN A 44 14.97 1.61 -17.95
CA ASN A 44 15.61 2.82 -18.44
C ASN A 44 14.82 3.56 -19.52
N ASN A 45 13.69 2.99 -19.99
CA ASN A 45 12.92 3.50 -21.12
C ASN A 45 11.76 4.41 -20.75
N PHE A 46 11.54 4.67 -19.45
CA PHE A 46 10.48 5.54 -18.96
C PHE A 46 10.91 6.26 -17.66
N LYS A 47 10.27 7.37 -17.36
CA LYS A 47 10.51 8.11 -16.10
C LYS A 47 9.81 7.40 -14.94
N THR A 48 10.33 7.58 -13.72
CA THR A 48 9.76 6.92 -12.53
C THR A 48 9.66 7.87 -11.33
N VAL A 49 8.68 7.60 -10.45
CA VAL A 49 8.64 8.05 -9.06
C VAL A 49 8.70 6.82 -8.17
N HIS A 50 9.59 6.81 -7.17
CA HIS A 50 9.81 5.66 -6.29
C HIS A 50 9.22 5.90 -4.92
N VAL A 51 8.30 5.05 -4.48
CA VAL A 51 7.52 5.24 -3.24
C VAL A 51 7.81 4.13 -2.24
N ALA A 52 8.39 4.50 -1.08
CA ALA A 52 8.61 3.63 0.07
C ALA A 52 7.82 4.12 1.30
N GLY A 53 7.88 3.36 2.38
CA GLY A 53 7.24 3.68 3.66
C GLY A 53 6.72 2.43 4.35
N THR A 54 6.22 2.56 5.57
CA THR A 54 5.51 1.46 6.24
C THR A 54 4.05 1.47 5.82
N ASN A 55 3.30 2.49 6.17
CA ASN A 55 1.90 2.68 5.79
C ASN A 55 1.76 3.79 4.73
N GLY A 56 0.66 3.84 4.00
CA GLY A 56 0.37 4.90 3.04
C GLY A 56 0.96 4.73 1.63
N LYS A 57 1.94 3.84 1.41
CA LYS A 57 2.56 3.62 0.10
C LYS A 57 1.55 3.49 -1.05
N GLY A 58 0.62 2.54 -0.91
CA GLY A 58 -0.40 2.29 -1.93
C GLY A 58 -1.26 3.52 -2.21
N THR A 59 -1.75 4.21 -1.16
CA THR A 59 -2.53 5.45 -1.34
C THR A 59 -1.72 6.50 -2.08
N VAL A 60 -0.49 6.78 -1.64
CA VAL A 60 0.38 7.79 -2.27
C VAL A 60 0.67 7.41 -3.72
N SER A 61 1.00 6.14 -4.00
CA SER A 61 1.26 5.66 -5.36
C SER A 61 0.05 5.79 -6.28
N HIS A 62 -1.13 5.38 -5.84
CA HIS A 62 -2.37 5.50 -6.62
C HIS A 62 -2.75 6.96 -6.86
N THR A 63 -2.62 7.81 -5.83
CA THR A 63 -2.98 9.23 -5.97
C THR A 63 -2.02 9.96 -6.90
N LEU A 64 -0.71 9.71 -6.82
CA LEU A 64 0.25 10.24 -7.79
C LEU A 64 -0.08 9.78 -9.22
N ALA A 65 -0.36 8.48 -9.40
CA ALA A 65 -0.73 7.94 -10.71
C ALA A 65 -2.03 8.58 -11.25
N SER A 66 -3.03 8.80 -10.39
CA SER A 66 -4.27 9.49 -10.76
C SER A 66 -4.02 10.91 -11.25
N ILE A 67 -3.18 11.69 -10.54
CA ILE A 67 -2.83 13.06 -10.94
C ILE A 67 -2.12 13.06 -12.30
N PHE A 68 -1.14 12.18 -12.52
CA PHE A 68 -0.46 12.10 -13.82
C PHE A 68 -1.39 11.70 -14.96
N GLN A 69 -2.39 10.85 -14.71
CA GLN A 69 -3.42 10.52 -15.70
C GLN A 69 -4.26 11.76 -16.07
N GLU A 70 -4.67 12.57 -15.09
CA GLU A 70 -5.42 13.81 -15.34
C GLU A 70 -4.59 14.86 -16.11
N CYS A 71 -3.26 14.86 -15.93
CA CYS A 71 -2.34 15.67 -16.73
C CYS A 71 -2.18 15.13 -18.17
N GLY A 72 -2.80 14.01 -18.53
CA GLY A 72 -2.74 13.41 -19.87
C GLY A 72 -1.52 12.53 -20.13
N TYR A 73 -0.70 12.21 -19.12
CA TYR A 73 0.44 11.29 -19.27
C TYR A 73 -0.04 9.83 -19.30
N LYS A 74 0.56 9.01 -20.19
CA LYS A 74 0.40 7.54 -20.12
C LYS A 74 1.14 7.03 -18.90
N THR A 75 0.41 6.70 -17.85
CA THR A 75 0.95 6.49 -16.51
C THR A 75 0.94 5.01 -16.14
N GLY A 76 2.14 4.46 -15.89
CA GLY A 76 2.31 3.15 -15.26
C GLY A 76 2.16 3.22 -13.74
N LEU A 77 1.64 2.17 -13.14
CA LEU A 77 1.53 2.00 -11.69
C LEU A 77 1.90 0.58 -11.30
N TYR A 78 2.95 0.43 -10.48
CA TYR A 78 3.37 -0.84 -9.89
C TYR A 78 3.17 -0.81 -8.39
N THR A 79 2.32 -1.69 -7.85
CA THR A 79 1.95 -1.75 -6.43
C THR A 79 1.95 -3.17 -5.88
N SER A 80 2.06 -3.33 -4.56
CA SER A 80 2.00 -4.62 -3.88
C SER A 80 1.55 -4.50 -2.41
N PRO A 81 0.91 -5.56 -1.87
CA PRO A 81 0.41 -6.75 -2.56
C PRO A 81 -0.86 -6.45 -3.38
N HIS A 82 -1.31 -7.40 -4.21
CA HIS A 82 -2.67 -7.41 -4.77
C HIS A 82 -3.68 -7.90 -3.74
N LEU A 83 -4.95 -7.59 -3.94
CA LEU A 83 -6.07 -8.11 -3.15
C LEU A 83 -6.68 -9.36 -3.80
N LEU A 84 -7.20 -9.25 -5.00
CA LEU A 84 -7.98 -10.28 -5.69
C LEU A 84 -7.22 -10.92 -6.85
N ASP A 85 -6.61 -10.11 -7.71
CA ASP A 85 -5.99 -10.57 -8.95
C ASP A 85 -4.53 -10.11 -9.03
N PHE A 86 -3.63 -10.99 -9.46
CA PHE A 86 -2.21 -10.66 -9.68
C PHE A 86 -2.01 -9.40 -10.50
N ARG A 87 -2.84 -9.19 -11.53
CA ARG A 87 -2.75 -8.06 -12.46
C ARG A 87 -2.97 -6.68 -11.81
N GLU A 88 -3.55 -6.63 -10.62
CA GLU A 88 -3.68 -5.38 -9.85
C GLU A 88 -2.34 -4.72 -9.59
N ARG A 89 -1.25 -5.53 -9.55
CA ARG A 89 0.11 -5.04 -9.31
C ARG A 89 0.66 -4.19 -10.44
N ILE A 90 0.14 -4.35 -11.66
CA ILE A 90 0.67 -3.73 -12.88
C ILE A 90 -0.47 -3.09 -13.65
N ARG A 91 -0.52 -1.77 -13.64
CA ARG A 91 -1.58 -0.99 -14.30
C ARG A 91 -0.98 0.06 -15.22
N ILE A 92 -1.69 0.37 -16.30
CA ILE A 92 -1.46 1.55 -17.13
C ILE A 92 -2.78 2.30 -17.25
N ASN A 93 -2.78 3.60 -16.89
CA ASN A 93 -3.98 4.43 -16.85
C ASN A 93 -5.15 3.73 -16.13
N GLY A 94 -4.86 3.14 -14.97
CA GLY A 94 -5.82 2.41 -14.14
C GLY A 94 -6.22 1.02 -14.62
N GLN A 95 -5.93 0.68 -15.87
CA GLN A 95 -6.24 -0.63 -16.42
C GLN A 95 -5.16 -1.65 -16.04
N MET A 96 -5.59 -2.80 -15.52
CA MET A 96 -4.68 -3.90 -15.22
C MET A 96 -4.00 -4.44 -16.49
N ILE A 97 -2.78 -4.93 -16.37
CA ILE A 97 -2.10 -5.64 -17.45
C ILE A 97 -3.02 -6.74 -18.01
N PRO A 98 -3.18 -6.85 -19.34
CA PRO A 98 -4.00 -7.90 -19.93
C PRO A 98 -3.49 -9.31 -19.60
N GLU A 99 -4.38 -10.26 -19.45
CA GLU A 99 -4.03 -11.66 -19.17
C GLU A 99 -3.03 -12.21 -20.21
N GLN A 100 -3.24 -11.85 -21.48
CA GLN A 100 -2.38 -12.32 -22.58
C GLN A 100 -0.93 -11.83 -22.38
N ASN A 101 -0.72 -10.59 -21.94
CA ASN A 101 0.63 -10.07 -21.69
C ASN A 101 1.34 -10.83 -20.54
N VAL A 102 0.59 -11.26 -19.51
CA VAL A 102 1.14 -12.13 -18.45
C VAL A 102 1.49 -13.50 -18.99
N ILE A 103 0.61 -14.09 -19.80
CA ILE A 103 0.82 -15.41 -20.45
C ILE A 103 2.07 -15.36 -21.34
N ASP A 104 2.15 -14.36 -22.21
CA ASP A 104 3.25 -14.21 -23.16
C ASP A 104 4.57 -13.97 -22.45
N PHE A 105 4.62 -13.04 -21.47
CA PHE A 105 5.84 -12.77 -20.70
C PHE A 105 6.38 -14.01 -20.01
N ILE A 106 5.52 -14.80 -19.40
CA ILE A 106 5.95 -16.06 -18.76
C ILE A 106 6.31 -17.10 -19.81
N GLY A 107 5.49 -17.25 -20.86
CA GLY A 107 5.71 -18.25 -21.92
C GLY A 107 7.05 -18.05 -22.64
N ASP A 108 7.35 -16.81 -23.01
CA ASP A 108 8.55 -16.45 -23.77
C ASP A 108 9.85 -16.59 -22.94
N ASN A 109 9.76 -16.46 -21.60
CA ASN A 109 10.94 -16.40 -20.73
C ASN A 109 11.03 -17.58 -19.76
N LYS A 110 10.13 -18.55 -19.83
CA LYS A 110 9.96 -19.61 -18.84
C LYS A 110 11.26 -20.39 -18.56
N GLU A 111 11.96 -20.83 -19.61
CA GLU A 111 13.20 -21.59 -19.50
C GLU A 111 14.28 -20.79 -18.76
N LYS A 112 14.42 -19.50 -19.12
CA LYS A 112 15.39 -18.62 -18.49
C LYS A 112 15.05 -18.34 -17.02
N PHE A 113 13.78 -18.18 -16.68
CA PHE A 113 13.34 -17.99 -15.29
C PHE A 113 13.58 -19.23 -14.42
N GLU A 114 13.53 -20.42 -15.01
CA GLU A 114 13.86 -21.66 -14.33
C GLU A 114 15.35 -21.77 -13.96
N GLU A 115 16.23 -21.19 -14.76
CA GLU A 115 17.66 -21.11 -14.51
C GLU A 115 18.02 -20.08 -13.43
N MET A 116 17.38 -18.89 -13.46
CA MET A 116 17.74 -17.73 -12.63
C MET A 116 17.36 -17.84 -11.15
N GLN A 117 16.54 -18.81 -10.76
CA GLN A 117 16.04 -18.96 -9.37
C GLN A 117 15.40 -17.67 -8.79
N LEU A 118 14.62 -16.96 -9.59
CA LEU A 118 13.97 -15.71 -9.19
C LEU A 118 13.03 -15.90 -8.00
N SER A 119 12.85 -14.88 -7.19
CA SER A 119 11.69 -14.75 -6.33
C SER A 119 10.46 -14.27 -7.13
N PHE A 120 9.28 -14.50 -6.57
CA PHE A 120 8.04 -14.00 -7.16
C PHE A 120 8.05 -12.48 -7.37
N PHE A 121 8.64 -11.73 -6.43
CA PHE A 121 8.68 -10.27 -6.50
C PHE A 121 9.66 -9.78 -7.59
N GLU A 122 10.82 -10.42 -7.73
CA GLU A 122 11.77 -10.12 -8.81
C GLU A 122 11.15 -10.36 -10.19
N MET A 123 10.49 -11.52 -10.36
CA MET A 123 9.77 -11.84 -11.61
C MET A 123 8.67 -10.82 -11.91
N ALA A 124 7.84 -10.46 -10.90
CA ALA A 124 6.75 -9.50 -11.07
C ALA A 124 7.27 -8.07 -11.37
N THR A 125 8.40 -7.68 -10.76
CA THR A 125 9.07 -6.40 -11.04
C THR A 125 9.60 -6.35 -12.47
N GLY A 126 10.27 -7.42 -12.94
CA GLY A 126 10.73 -7.53 -14.33
C GLY A 126 9.59 -7.46 -15.33
N MET A 127 8.47 -8.18 -15.06
CA MET A 127 7.26 -8.13 -15.90
C MET A 127 6.68 -6.71 -15.97
N ALA A 128 6.61 -6.01 -14.85
CA ALA A 128 6.09 -4.64 -14.81
C ALA A 128 6.93 -3.69 -15.67
N PHE A 129 8.25 -3.75 -15.53
CA PHE A 129 9.14 -2.88 -16.29
C PHE A 129 9.16 -3.20 -17.77
N ASP A 130 9.15 -4.46 -18.14
CA ASP A 130 9.04 -4.90 -19.55
C ASP A 130 7.73 -4.42 -20.18
N TYR A 131 6.61 -4.58 -19.48
CA TYR A 131 5.30 -4.12 -19.94
C TYR A 131 5.24 -2.60 -20.08
N PHE A 132 5.72 -1.85 -19.11
CA PHE A 132 5.75 -0.38 -19.18
C PHE A 132 6.62 0.13 -20.34
N ALA A 133 7.77 -0.49 -20.58
CA ALA A 133 8.65 -0.13 -21.68
C ALA A 133 8.03 -0.44 -23.05
N LYS A 134 7.42 -1.63 -23.22
CA LYS A 134 6.73 -2.02 -24.45
C LYS A 134 5.56 -1.10 -24.76
N GLU A 135 4.81 -0.72 -23.73
CA GLU A 135 3.67 0.19 -23.83
C GLU A 135 4.08 1.67 -23.91
N LYS A 136 5.37 2.00 -23.77
CA LYS A 136 5.91 3.35 -23.85
C LYS A 136 5.21 4.31 -22.90
N VAL A 137 5.12 3.96 -21.62
CA VAL A 137 4.57 4.87 -20.60
C VAL A 137 5.48 6.11 -20.46
N ASP A 138 4.86 7.27 -20.24
CA ASP A 138 5.60 8.52 -20.03
C ASP A 138 6.26 8.55 -18.65
N ILE A 139 5.54 8.02 -17.65
CA ILE A 139 5.99 7.92 -16.27
C ILE A 139 5.37 6.69 -15.61
N ALA A 140 6.11 6.07 -14.69
CA ALA A 140 5.60 5.00 -13.83
C ALA A 140 5.80 5.32 -12.35
N ILE A 141 4.76 5.13 -11.56
CA ILE A 141 4.82 5.20 -10.09
C ILE A 141 5.12 3.80 -9.58
N ILE A 142 6.26 3.65 -8.90
CA ILE A 142 6.80 2.36 -8.48
C ILE A 142 6.79 2.27 -6.96
N GLU A 143 5.93 1.42 -6.43
CA GLU A 143 5.87 1.12 -4.99
C GLU A 143 6.91 0.07 -4.61
N VAL A 144 7.68 0.34 -3.55
CA VAL A 144 8.59 -0.62 -2.90
C VAL A 144 7.79 -1.76 -2.28
N GLY A 145 8.23 -2.99 -2.51
CA GLY A 145 7.60 -4.16 -1.89
C GLY A 145 7.92 -4.27 -0.41
N LEU A 146 9.22 -4.23 -0.05
CA LEU A 146 9.69 -4.37 1.32
C LEU A 146 10.99 -3.60 1.56
N GLY A 147 11.05 -2.85 2.66
CA GLY A 147 12.24 -2.08 3.02
C GLY A 147 12.51 -0.95 2.01
N GLY A 148 13.54 -1.11 1.19
CA GLY A 148 13.93 -0.20 0.12
C GLY A 148 15.38 -0.43 -0.32
N ARG A 149 16.34 -0.58 0.62
CA ARG A 149 17.78 -0.72 0.33
C ARG A 149 18.09 -1.95 -0.54
N LEU A 150 17.40 -3.03 -0.32
CA LEU A 150 17.56 -4.32 -1.03
C LEU A 150 16.26 -4.77 -1.73
N ASP A 151 15.34 -3.84 -1.95
CA ASP A 151 14.12 -4.12 -2.71
C ASP A 151 14.41 -4.19 -4.21
N SER A 152 13.76 -5.12 -4.92
CA SER A 152 13.99 -5.31 -6.36
C SER A 152 13.68 -4.06 -7.19
N THR A 153 12.81 -3.17 -6.69
CA THR A 153 12.51 -1.91 -7.38
C THR A 153 13.62 -0.87 -7.29
N LYS A 154 14.61 -1.05 -6.40
CA LYS A 154 15.73 -0.10 -6.22
C LYS A 154 16.60 0.09 -7.47
N VAL A 155 16.53 -0.76 -8.44
CA VAL A 155 17.31 -0.71 -9.68
C VAL A 155 16.98 0.50 -10.58
N ILE A 156 15.87 1.19 -10.32
CA ILE A 156 15.44 2.38 -11.09
C ILE A 156 16.22 3.65 -10.68
N HIS A 157 16.18 4.64 -11.57
CA HIS A 157 16.68 6.01 -11.34
C HIS A 157 15.48 6.98 -11.38
N PRO A 158 14.80 7.21 -10.24
CA PRO A 158 13.56 7.98 -10.23
C PRO A 158 13.80 9.49 -10.37
N GLU A 159 12.82 10.21 -10.91
CA GLU A 159 12.80 11.68 -10.88
C GLU A 159 12.67 12.19 -9.45
N ARG A 160 11.94 11.46 -8.58
CA ARG A 160 11.76 11.74 -7.15
C ARG A 160 11.64 10.45 -6.36
N SER A 161 12.16 10.47 -5.13
CA SER A 161 11.89 9.45 -4.12
C SER A 161 10.88 9.99 -3.10
N VAL A 162 9.96 9.13 -2.63
CA VAL A 162 8.95 9.47 -1.62
C VAL A 162 8.96 8.41 -0.53
N ILE A 163 9.07 8.82 0.73
CA ILE A 163 8.98 7.92 1.90
C ILE A 163 7.82 8.40 2.76
N THR A 164 6.75 7.62 2.86
CA THR A 164 5.48 8.05 3.47
C THR A 164 5.60 8.22 4.98
N ASN A 165 5.84 7.13 5.69
CA ASN A 165 6.10 7.13 7.13
C ASN A 165 6.92 5.92 7.57
N ILE A 166 7.30 5.90 8.85
CA ILE A 166 7.95 4.76 9.50
C ILE A 166 7.08 4.30 10.67
N SER A 167 6.82 3.00 10.70
CA SER A 167 6.22 2.31 11.85
C SER A 167 6.86 0.93 12.00
N LEU A 168 6.72 0.32 13.16
CA LEU A 168 7.18 -1.05 13.38
C LEU A 168 6.35 -1.99 12.51
N ASP A 169 7.02 -2.62 11.58
CA ASP A 169 6.48 -3.69 10.73
C ASP A 169 7.65 -4.47 10.13
N HIS A 170 7.45 -5.78 9.90
CA HIS A 170 8.49 -6.67 9.37
C HIS A 170 9.80 -6.61 10.18
N VAL A 171 9.71 -6.48 11.50
CA VAL A 171 10.85 -6.28 12.40
C VAL A 171 11.94 -7.36 12.24
N ASN A 172 11.56 -8.61 12.01
CA ASN A 172 12.49 -9.73 11.77
C ASN A 172 13.42 -9.53 10.55
N MET A 173 13.16 -8.54 9.69
CA MET A 173 13.93 -8.30 8.46
C MET A 173 14.45 -6.87 8.35
N LEU A 174 13.73 -5.89 8.91
CA LEU A 174 14.03 -4.48 8.73
C LEU A 174 14.66 -3.84 9.98
N GLY A 175 14.66 -4.57 11.13
CA GLY A 175 15.17 -4.09 12.41
C GLY A 175 14.07 -3.82 13.43
N ASP A 176 14.46 -3.75 14.70
CA ASP A 176 13.57 -3.69 15.86
C ASP A 176 13.25 -2.24 16.29
N THR A 177 13.88 -1.26 15.64
CA THR A 177 13.71 0.16 15.93
C THR A 177 13.23 0.95 14.72
N LEU A 178 12.54 2.08 14.95
CA LEU A 178 12.12 2.98 13.87
C LEU A 178 13.33 3.49 13.07
N ALA A 179 14.47 3.73 13.72
CA ALA A 179 15.69 4.20 13.07
C ALA A 179 16.25 3.14 12.10
N GLU A 180 16.30 1.85 12.48
CA GLU A 180 16.76 0.76 11.60
C GLU A 180 15.83 0.60 10.39
N ILE A 181 14.52 0.61 10.61
CA ILE A 181 13.54 0.56 9.52
C ILE A 181 13.70 1.78 8.59
N ALA A 182 13.98 2.96 9.15
CA ALA A 182 14.24 4.16 8.37
C ALA A 182 15.51 4.02 7.51
N VAL A 183 16.59 3.40 8.00
CA VAL A 183 17.80 3.12 7.21
C VAL A 183 17.49 2.25 6.00
N GLU A 184 16.69 1.19 6.17
CA GLU A 184 16.27 0.32 5.08
C GLU A 184 15.45 1.09 4.01
N LYS A 185 14.50 1.91 4.45
CA LYS A 185 13.66 2.69 3.52
C LYS A 185 14.42 3.85 2.87
N ALA A 186 15.34 4.50 3.59
CA ALA A 186 16.24 5.52 3.05
C ALA A 186 17.14 5.00 1.90
N GLY A 187 17.26 3.67 1.75
CA GLY A 187 17.94 3.04 0.63
C GLY A 187 17.41 3.40 -0.77
N ILE A 188 16.20 3.97 -0.88
CA ILE A 188 15.66 4.46 -2.15
C ILE A 188 16.12 5.89 -2.49
N ILE A 189 16.75 6.61 -1.57
CA ILE A 189 17.31 7.95 -1.83
C ILE A 189 18.50 7.80 -2.76
N LYS A 190 18.45 8.47 -3.90
CA LYS A 190 19.44 8.36 -4.99
C LYS A 190 20.30 9.62 -5.09
N PRO A 191 21.52 9.50 -5.65
CA PRO A 191 22.37 10.66 -5.85
C PRO A 191 21.69 11.78 -6.64
N ASN A 192 21.73 13.01 -6.11
CA ASN A 192 21.16 14.23 -6.70
C ASN A 192 19.65 14.17 -7.00
N THR A 193 18.95 13.20 -6.44
CA THR A 193 17.50 13.02 -6.66
C THR A 193 16.73 13.53 -5.44
N PRO A 194 15.85 14.52 -5.58
CA PRO A 194 15.06 15.04 -4.48
C PRO A 194 14.19 13.96 -3.82
N VAL A 195 14.10 14.03 -2.49
CA VAL A 195 13.29 13.09 -1.68
C VAL A 195 12.28 13.83 -0.82
N VAL A 196 11.06 13.29 -0.79
CA VAL A 196 9.99 13.72 0.11
C VAL A 196 9.85 12.71 1.25
N ILE A 197 9.86 13.22 2.48
CA ILE A 197 9.52 12.48 3.70
C ILE A 197 8.12 12.94 4.13
N GLY A 198 7.17 12.01 4.22
CA GLY A 198 5.76 12.33 4.48
C GLY A 198 5.51 12.81 5.91
N GLU A 199 6.11 12.14 6.89
CA GLU A 199 5.95 12.47 8.32
C GLU A 199 7.31 12.71 8.98
N THR A 200 7.44 13.83 9.69
CA THR A 200 8.61 14.14 10.52
C THR A 200 8.51 13.41 11.85
N GLN A 201 9.35 12.39 12.05
CA GLN A 201 9.40 11.61 13.29
C GLN A 201 10.78 11.82 13.94
N PRO A 202 10.84 12.17 15.24
CA PRO A 202 12.11 12.45 15.95
C PRO A 202 13.14 11.32 15.81
N GLU A 203 12.68 10.06 15.84
CA GLU A 203 13.53 8.86 15.80
C GLU A 203 14.14 8.60 14.43
N THR A 204 13.57 9.16 13.35
CA THR A 204 13.94 8.83 11.97
C THR A 204 14.46 10.02 11.17
N LYS A 205 14.16 11.25 11.60
CA LYS A 205 14.52 12.50 10.90
C LYS A 205 16.00 12.57 10.53
N ASP A 206 16.88 12.32 11.51
CA ASP A 206 18.32 12.43 11.32
C ASP A 206 18.87 11.35 10.37
N VAL A 207 18.25 10.16 10.35
CA VAL A 207 18.58 9.09 9.41
C VAL A 207 18.35 9.55 7.97
N PHE A 208 17.21 10.19 7.70
CA PHE A 208 16.89 10.70 6.35
C PHE A 208 17.76 11.87 5.95
N ILE A 209 18.00 12.82 6.87
CA ILE A 209 18.89 13.97 6.62
C ILE A 209 20.28 13.48 6.25
N LYS A 210 20.88 12.61 7.07
CA LYS A 210 22.22 12.05 6.82
C LYS A 210 22.27 11.35 5.47
N LYS A 211 21.28 10.52 5.15
CA LYS A 211 21.23 9.81 3.86
C LYS A 211 21.08 10.75 2.67
N ALA A 212 20.27 11.78 2.80
CA ALA A 212 20.11 12.80 1.77
C ALA A 212 21.42 13.58 1.54
N GLU A 213 22.14 13.96 2.60
CA GLU A 213 23.46 14.60 2.53
C GLU A 213 24.48 13.71 1.82
N GLU A 214 24.58 12.41 2.19
CA GLU A 214 25.46 11.43 1.51
C GLU A 214 25.17 11.35 0.02
N CYS A 215 23.90 11.44 -0.37
CA CYS A 215 23.46 11.39 -1.76
C CYS A 215 23.43 12.77 -2.44
N LYS A 216 23.74 13.87 -1.74
CA LYS A 216 23.54 15.26 -2.23
C LYS A 216 22.12 15.46 -2.77
N ALA A 217 21.15 14.83 -2.15
CA ALA A 217 19.74 14.87 -2.52
C ALA A 217 19.02 15.98 -1.76
N PRO A 218 18.31 16.90 -2.45
CA PRO A 218 17.40 17.81 -1.76
C PRO A 218 16.34 17.01 -0.98
N ILE A 219 16.11 17.37 0.29
CA ILE A 219 15.14 16.71 1.17
C ILE A 219 14.02 17.67 1.56
N TYR A 220 12.79 17.18 1.51
CA TYR A 220 11.57 17.92 1.86
C TYR A 220 10.75 17.11 2.86
N PHE A 221 10.34 17.74 3.96
CA PHE A 221 9.43 17.16 4.93
C PHE A 221 8.03 17.69 4.64
N ALA A 222 7.15 16.80 4.15
CA ALA A 222 5.84 17.17 3.64
C ALA A 222 4.96 17.84 4.71
N ASP A 223 4.95 17.30 5.91
CA ASP A 223 4.19 17.81 7.06
C ASP A 223 4.68 19.16 7.62
N GLN A 224 5.82 19.67 7.13
CA GLN A 224 6.33 21.01 7.46
C GLN A 224 6.00 22.05 6.38
N ILE A 225 5.57 21.61 5.19
CA ILE A 225 5.32 22.46 4.02
C ILE A 225 3.82 22.48 3.68
N ILE A 226 3.16 21.33 3.84
CA ILE A 226 1.75 21.12 3.48
C ILE A 226 0.96 20.77 4.72
N ASP A 227 -0.11 21.51 4.97
CA ASP A 227 -1.15 21.12 5.92
C ASP A 227 -2.47 20.85 5.17
N CYS A 228 -3.28 19.95 5.71
CA CYS A 228 -4.56 19.56 5.13
C CYS A 228 -5.64 19.64 6.21
N ASP A 229 -6.41 20.70 6.22
CA ASP A 229 -7.47 20.88 7.20
C ASP A 229 -8.75 20.20 6.74
N LYS A 230 -9.22 19.24 7.53
CA LYS A 230 -10.46 18.54 7.23
C LYS A 230 -11.65 19.45 7.49
N ILE A 231 -12.46 19.67 6.45
CA ILE A 231 -13.76 20.31 6.56
C ILE A 231 -14.77 19.27 7.06
N HIS A 232 -15.51 19.62 8.11
CA HIS A 232 -16.53 18.73 8.64
C HIS A 232 -17.72 18.62 7.69
N ILE A 233 -17.96 17.43 7.18
CA ILE A 233 -19.11 17.08 6.34
C ILE A 233 -19.63 15.70 6.73
N GLU A 234 -20.93 15.48 6.60
CA GLU A 234 -21.53 14.15 6.75
C GLU A 234 -21.60 13.49 5.37
N SER A 235 -20.54 12.76 5.00
CA SER A 235 -20.49 12.00 3.75
C SER A 235 -19.84 10.64 3.97
N LEU A 236 -20.39 9.61 3.31
CA LEU A 236 -19.79 8.28 3.19
C LEU A 236 -19.12 8.06 1.82
N ASP A 237 -19.03 9.09 0.99
CA ASP A 237 -18.44 9.00 -0.35
C ASP A 237 -17.07 9.68 -0.44
N TYR A 238 -16.88 10.76 0.31
CA TYR A 238 -15.62 11.51 0.31
C TYR A 238 -15.44 12.29 1.63
N GLN A 239 -14.18 12.63 1.91
CA GLN A 239 -13.79 13.67 2.87
C GLN A 239 -13.52 14.96 2.09
N LYS A 240 -13.60 16.12 2.76
CA LYS A 240 -13.31 17.40 2.15
C LYS A 240 -12.18 18.10 2.91
N PHE A 241 -11.22 18.65 2.18
CA PHE A 241 -10.04 19.30 2.76
C PHE A 241 -9.76 20.66 2.15
N ASP A 242 -9.35 21.61 3.02
CA ASP A 242 -8.54 22.74 2.61
C ASP A 242 -7.07 22.36 2.69
N ILE A 243 -6.33 22.59 1.62
CA ILE A 243 -4.91 22.30 1.55
C ILE A 243 -4.14 23.62 1.59
N TRP A 244 -3.24 23.70 2.55
CA TRP A 244 -2.36 24.85 2.77
C TRP A 244 -0.94 24.49 2.39
N LYS A 245 -0.24 25.42 1.73
CA LYS A 245 1.17 25.29 1.41
C LYS A 245 1.90 26.54 1.95
N ASP A 246 2.92 26.35 2.76
CA ASP A 246 3.69 27.42 3.40
C ASP A 246 2.78 28.45 4.13
N ASN A 247 1.71 27.97 4.78
CA ASN A 247 0.65 28.72 5.46
C ASN A 247 -0.26 29.59 4.52
N GLU A 248 -0.19 29.40 3.22
CA GLU A 248 -1.12 30.01 2.27
C GLU A 248 -2.12 28.97 1.75
N LEU A 249 -3.41 29.36 1.61
CA LEU A 249 -4.45 28.48 1.07
C LEU A 249 -4.12 28.12 -0.38
N TYR A 250 -3.78 26.84 -0.59
CA TYR A 250 -3.35 26.34 -1.89
C TYR A 250 -4.51 25.74 -2.70
N ILE A 251 -5.29 24.83 -2.10
CA ILE A 251 -6.51 24.26 -2.72
C ILE A 251 -7.63 24.33 -1.69
N GLU A 252 -8.74 24.92 -2.08
CA GLU A 252 -9.93 25.07 -1.24
C GLU A 252 -10.90 23.92 -1.48
N ALA A 253 -11.41 23.34 -0.39
CA ALA A 253 -12.55 22.42 -0.32
C ALA A 253 -12.49 21.22 -1.29
N VAL A 254 -11.30 20.64 -1.51
CA VAL A 254 -11.14 19.47 -2.41
C VAL A 254 -11.83 18.22 -1.83
N GLU A 255 -12.55 17.50 -2.66
CA GLU A 255 -13.16 16.21 -2.32
C GLU A 255 -12.16 15.06 -2.50
N PHE A 256 -12.04 14.20 -1.49
CA PHE A 256 -11.12 13.08 -1.52
C PHE A 256 -11.85 11.79 -1.13
N PRO A 257 -12.02 10.82 -2.04
CA PRO A 257 -12.90 9.66 -1.84
C PRO A 257 -12.32 8.56 -0.95
N LEU A 258 -11.18 8.79 -0.33
CA LEU A 258 -10.56 7.86 0.61
C LEU A 258 -10.84 8.31 2.04
N LEU A 259 -11.64 7.55 2.79
CA LEU A 259 -12.31 8.00 4.01
C LEU A 259 -11.52 7.82 5.31
N GLY A 260 -10.40 7.09 5.31
CA GLY A 260 -9.56 6.90 6.50
C GLY A 260 -8.95 8.22 6.99
N TYR A 261 -8.89 8.45 8.30
CA TYR A 261 -8.29 9.67 8.88
C TYR A 261 -6.82 9.83 8.54
N TYR A 262 -6.10 8.72 8.40
CA TYR A 262 -4.70 8.69 7.98
C TYR A 262 -4.46 9.25 6.56
N GLN A 263 -5.52 9.45 5.78
CA GLN A 263 -5.42 10.01 4.44
C GLN A 263 -5.00 11.49 4.44
N LYS A 264 -5.25 12.24 5.51
CA LYS A 264 -4.73 13.60 5.69
C LYS A 264 -3.20 13.63 5.49
N LYS A 265 -2.47 12.70 6.10
CA LYS A 265 -1.01 12.57 6.02
C LYS A 265 -0.53 12.15 4.64
N ASN A 266 -1.24 11.19 4.03
CA ASN A 266 -0.95 10.74 2.67
C ASN A 266 -1.16 11.88 1.66
N LEU A 267 -2.22 12.67 1.84
CA LEU A 267 -2.55 13.81 0.99
C LEU A 267 -1.44 14.87 1.05
N ALA A 268 -0.97 15.25 2.24
CA ALA A 268 0.16 16.15 2.40
C ALA A 268 1.42 15.65 1.68
N THR A 269 1.71 14.34 1.80
CA THR A 269 2.84 13.69 1.12
C THR A 269 2.71 13.79 -0.40
N VAL A 270 1.52 13.51 -0.94
CA VAL A 270 1.23 13.59 -2.39
C VAL A 270 1.41 15.01 -2.90
N ILE A 271 0.81 15.99 -2.24
CA ILE A 271 0.89 17.40 -2.68
C ILE A 271 2.34 17.89 -2.66
N CYS A 272 3.11 17.60 -1.61
CA CYS A 272 4.53 17.94 -1.55
C CYS A 272 5.31 17.28 -2.71
N ALA A 273 5.06 16.00 -2.98
CA ALA A 273 5.71 15.29 -4.09
C ALA A 273 5.37 15.90 -5.47
N ILE A 274 4.09 16.23 -5.69
CA ILE A 274 3.65 16.87 -6.93
C ILE A 274 4.28 18.25 -7.09
N GLU A 275 4.36 19.06 -6.03
CA GLU A 275 4.96 20.39 -6.10
C GLU A 275 6.43 20.36 -6.56
N ILE A 276 7.20 19.41 -6.09
CA ILE A 276 8.60 19.25 -6.54
C ILE A 276 8.74 18.51 -7.89
N LEU A 277 7.68 17.91 -8.43
CA LEU A 277 7.66 17.29 -9.76
C LEU A 277 7.31 18.29 -10.87
N LYS A 278 6.73 19.45 -10.54
CA LYS A 278 6.38 20.50 -11.50
C LYS A 278 7.58 21.09 -12.27
N ASP A 279 8.79 20.92 -11.77
CA ASP A 279 10.03 21.30 -12.49
C ASP A 279 10.32 20.40 -13.69
N LYS A 280 9.73 19.21 -13.73
CA LYS A 280 9.94 18.16 -14.74
C LYS A 280 8.72 17.86 -15.60
N PHE A 281 7.53 18.14 -15.09
CA PHE A 281 6.26 17.79 -15.71
C PHE A 281 5.32 18.99 -15.71
N ASN A 282 4.54 19.10 -16.78
CA ASN A 282 3.47 20.08 -16.82
C ASN A 282 2.29 19.58 -16.00
N ILE A 283 2.09 20.13 -14.81
CA ILE A 283 1.05 19.73 -13.85
C ILE A 283 0.31 21.00 -13.41
N ASP A 284 -0.93 21.14 -13.86
CA ASP A 284 -1.78 22.25 -13.48
C ASP A 284 -2.54 21.97 -12.19
N LYS A 285 -2.94 23.03 -11.49
CA LYS A 285 -3.72 22.91 -10.26
C LYS A 285 -5.04 22.17 -10.47
N LYS A 286 -5.68 22.34 -11.61
CA LYS A 286 -6.91 21.64 -11.98
C LYS A 286 -6.68 20.13 -12.07
N ASP A 287 -5.56 19.70 -12.64
CA ASP A 287 -5.22 18.28 -12.78
C ASP A 287 -4.93 17.64 -11.42
N ILE A 288 -4.32 18.40 -10.50
CA ILE A 288 -4.14 17.96 -9.11
C ILE A 288 -5.51 17.72 -8.47
N VAL A 289 -6.43 18.68 -8.54
CA VAL A 289 -7.78 18.55 -7.96
C VAL A 289 -8.51 17.36 -8.56
N ASN A 290 -8.58 17.24 -9.88
CA ASN A 290 -9.22 16.11 -10.54
C ASN A 290 -8.59 14.77 -10.14
N GLY A 291 -7.25 14.70 -10.09
CA GLY A 291 -6.53 13.49 -9.71
C GLY A 291 -6.78 13.05 -8.27
N LEU A 292 -7.02 13.99 -7.36
CA LEU A 292 -7.42 13.71 -5.99
C LEU A 292 -8.86 13.20 -5.94
N GLU A 293 -9.80 13.90 -6.56
CA GLU A 293 -11.24 13.59 -6.55
C GLU A 293 -11.54 12.26 -7.26
N PHE A 294 -10.79 11.92 -8.30
CA PHE A 294 -11.05 10.72 -9.10
C PHE A 294 -10.09 9.56 -8.81
N VAL A 295 -9.30 9.60 -7.72
CA VAL A 295 -8.27 8.59 -7.45
C VAL A 295 -8.80 7.16 -7.49
N VAL A 296 -9.96 6.89 -6.88
CA VAL A 296 -10.58 5.55 -6.88
C VAL A 296 -11.05 5.17 -8.28
N LYS A 297 -11.70 6.10 -9.00
CA LYS A 297 -12.17 5.89 -10.37
C LYS A 297 -11.01 5.63 -11.35
N ASN A 298 -9.94 6.43 -11.22
CA ASN A 298 -8.79 6.39 -12.13
C ASN A 298 -7.87 5.20 -11.88
N THR A 299 -7.88 4.62 -10.67
CA THR A 299 -6.85 3.62 -10.30
C THR A 299 -7.40 2.33 -9.69
N ASN A 300 -8.70 2.27 -9.39
CA ASN A 300 -9.35 1.15 -8.71
C ASN A 300 -8.66 0.77 -7.39
N LEU A 301 -8.27 1.77 -6.57
CA LEU A 301 -7.75 1.53 -5.23
C LEU A 301 -8.84 0.98 -4.32
N MET A 302 -8.57 -0.15 -3.67
CA MET A 302 -9.49 -0.84 -2.76
C MET A 302 -8.89 -1.02 -1.36
N GLY A 303 -9.74 -1.38 -0.40
CA GLY A 303 -9.33 -1.80 0.95
C GLY A 303 -8.74 -0.68 1.82
N ARG A 304 -9.16 0.57 1.64
CA ARG A 304 -8.72 1.73 2.44
C ARG A 304 -9.94 2.44 3.02
N TRP A 305 -10.38 1.99 4.20
CA TRP A 305 -11.65 2.43 4.81
C TRP A 305 -12.80 2.39 3.81
N GLN A 306 -12.88 1.28 3.09
CA GLN A 306 -13.83 1.09 1.99
C GLN A 306 -15.21 0.75 2.53
N ILE A 307 -16.22 1.52 2.10
CA ILE A 307 -17.62 1.25 2.43
C ILE A 307 -18.15 0.15 1.49
N LEU A 308 -18.53 -0.99 2.06
CA LEU A 308 -19.10 -2.12 1.32
C LEU A 308 -20.63 -2.11 1.35
N SER A 309 -21.22 -1.60 2.44
CA SER A 309 -22.67 -1.44 2.62
C SER A 309 -22.96 -0.23 3.49
N ARG A 310 -24.12 0.38 3.33
CA ARG A 310 -24.55 1.55 4.11
C ARG A 310 -25.54 1.22 5.23
N GLN A 311 -26.22 0.07 5.15
CA GLN A 311 -27.21 -0.38 6.15
C GLN A 311 -27.21 -1.92 6.26
N PRO A 312 -26.64 -2.48 7.33
CA PRO A 312 -25.78 -1.81 8.31
C PRO A 312 -24.56 -1.23 7.62
N LEU A 313 -23.89 -0.27 8.26
CA LEU A 313 -22.65 0.28 7.73
C LEU A 313 -21.55 -0.79 7.80
N VAL A 314 -21.01 -1.18 6.64
CA VAL A 314 -19.94 -2.16 6.54
C VAL A 314 -18.69 -1.48 6.00
N ILE A 315 -17.60 -1.58 6.75
CA ILE A 315 -16.31 -0.93 6.45
C ILE A 315 -15.22 -2.01 6.35
N ALA A 316 -14.40 -1.96 5.31
CA ALA A 316 -13.22 -2.82 5.17
C ALA A 316 -11.94 -1.98 5.09
N ASP A 317 -10.92 -2.35 5.89
CA ASP A 317 -9.61 -1.72 5.86
C ASP A 317 -8.47 -2.73 6.03
N THR A 318 -7.45 -2.62 5.19
CA THR A 318 -6.30 -3.53 5.14
C THR A 318 -5.20 -3.20 6.16
N GLY A 319 -5.43 -2.30 7.09
CA GLY A 319 -4.50 -2.03 8.20
C GLY A 319 -4.20 -3.30 9.00
N HIS A 320 -2.90 -3.62 9.17
CA HIS A 320 -2.45 -4.91 9.69
C HIS A 320 -1.19 -4.85 10.57
N ASN A 321 -0.81 -3.66 10.97
CA ASN A 321 0.27 -3.41 11.92
C ASN A 321 -0.17 -2.41 12.99
N VAL A 322 0.60 -2.29 14.07
CA VAL A 322 0.28 -1.44 15.22
C VAL A 322 -0.05 0.01 14.79
N GLY A 323 0.76 0.59 13.89
CA GLY A 323 0.52 1.96 13.38
C GLY A 323 -0.79 2.10 12.61
N GLY A 324 -1.11 1.14 11.72
CA GLY A 324 -2.36 1.15 10.96
C GLY A 324 -3.59 0.91 11.83
N ILE A 325 -3.52 -0.04 12.77
CA ILE A 325 -4.62 -0.33 13.70
C ILE A 325 -4.90 0.85 14.64
N LYS A 326 -3.87 1.56 15.08
CA LYS A 326 -4.05 2.78 15.89
C LYS A 326 -4.88 3.84 15.17
N GLU A 327 -4.63 4.08 13.90
CA GLU A 327 -5.40 5.04 13.08
C GLU A 327 -6.86 4.56 12.88
N ILE A 328 -7.06 3.26 12.63
CA ILE A 328 -8.37 2.65 12.47
C ILE A 328 -9.19 2.77 13.75
N THR A 329 -8.62 2.40 14.89
CA THR A 329 -9.34 2.42 16.18
C THR A 329 -9.65 3.84 16.64
N ALA A 330 -8.76 4.80 16.37
CA ALA A 330 -9.04 6.21 16.63
C ALA A 330 -10.27 6.68 15.83
N GLN A 331 -10.35 6.37 14.53
CA GLN A 331 -11.51 6.74 13.72
C GLN A 331 -12.79 6.01 14.16
N LEU A 332 -12.73 4.71 14.50
CA LEU A 332 -13.87 3.98 15.01
C LEU A 332 -14.40 4.58 16.33
N SER A 333 -13.51 5.08 17.21
CA SER A 333 -13.91 5.69 18.48
C SER A 333 -14.63 7.04 18.32
N ASP A 334 -14.40 7.74 17.20
CA ASP A 334 -15.06 9.01 16.88
C ASP A 334 -16.42 8.83 16.19
N MET A 335 -16.76 7.59 15.80
CA MET A 335 -18.03 7.29 15.12
C MET A 335 -19.18 7.06 16.12
N THR A 336 -20.36 7.42 15.72
CA THR A 336 -21.59 7.13 16.48
C THR A 336 -22.28 5.90 15.89
N PHE A 337 -22.48 4.87 16.69
CA PHE A 337 -23.19 3.64 16.33
C PHE A 337 -23.77 2.99 17.60
N ARG A 338 -24.74 2.10 17.43
CA ARG A 338 -25.32 1.34 18.53
C ARG A 338 -24.35 0.25 19.03
N LYS A 339 -23.73 -0.49 18.11
CA LYS A 339 -22.81 -1.61 18.40
C LYS A 339 -21.79 -1.75 17.27
N LEU A 340 -20.56 -2.15 17.64
CA LEU A 340 -19.50 -2.50 16.68
C LEU A 340 -19.33 -4.02 16.61
N HIS A 341 -19.46 -4.58 15.41
CA HIS A 341 -19.15 -5.96 15.07
C HIS A 341 -17.80 -5.97 14.33
N PHE A 342 -16.80 -6.64 14.88
CA PHE A 342 -15.44 -6.61 14.32
C PHE A 342 -15.07 -8.01 13.79
N VAL A 343 -15.03 -8.18 12.47
CA VAL A 343 -14.50 -9.37 11.79
C VAL A 343 -12.99 -9.26 11.72
N LEU A 344 -12.30 -10.08 12.50
CA LEU A 344 -10.84 -9.99 12.69
C LEU A 344 -10.15 -11.27 12.22
N GLY A 345 -9.24 -11.11 11.25
CA GLY A 345 -8.32 -12.16 10.82
C GLY A 345 -6.91 -11.61 10.64
N CYS A 346 -5.92 -12.28 11.23
CA CYS A 346 -4.52 -11.85 11.24
C CYS A 346 -3.61 -12.85 10.51
N VAL A 347 -2.37 -12.45 10.25
CA VAL A 347 -1.31 -13.35 9.78
C VAL A 347 -0.27 -13.56 10.90
N ASN A 348 0.38 -14.73 10.90
CA ASN A 348 1.21 -15.21 12.00
C ASN A 348 2.57 -14.51 12.17
N ASP A 349 2.97 -13.66 11.23
CA ASP A 349 4.24 -12.93 11.23
C ASP A 349 4.12 -11.46 11.67
N LYS A 350 2.99 -11.09 12.27
CA LYS A 350 2.73 -9.74 12.79
C LYS A 350 2.79 -9.69 14.33
N ASP A 351 2.93 -8.50 14.86
CA ASP A 351 2.82 -8.21 16.29
C ASP A 351 1.34 -8.30 16.74
N ILE A 352 0.89 -9.54 16.94
CA ILE A 352 -0.52 -9.81 17.30
C ILE A 352 -0.87 -9.18 18.64
N ASP A 353 0.01 -9.28 19.63
CA ASP A 353 -0.26 -8.79 20.98
C ASP A 353 -0.36 -7.25 20.97
N GLY A 354 0.56 -6.57 20.27
CA GLY A 354 0.49 -5.11 20.08
C GLY A 354 -0.77 -4.66 19.33
N ILE A 355 -1.24 -5.43 18.37
CA ILE A 355 -2.51 -5.16 17.65
C ILE A 355 -3.70 -5.33 18.60
N LEU A 356 -3.80 -6.46 19.30
CA LEU A 356 -4.95 -6.78 20.15
C LEU A 356 -5.15 -5.77 21.29
N HIS A 357 -4.06 -5.25 21.87
CA HIS A 357 -4.14 -4.22 22.93
C HIS A 357 -4.69 -2.87 22.47
N LEU A 358 -4.70 -2.60 21.16
CA LEU A 358 -5.27 -1.37 20.59
C LEU A 358 -6.74 -1.51 20.23
N LEU A 359 -7.25 -2.72 20.15
CA LEU A 359 -8.60 -2.98 19.66
C LEU A 359 -9.66 -2.64 20.73
N PRO A 360 -10.86 -2.14 20.34
CA PRO A 360 -11.88 -1.67 21.25
C PRO A 360 -12.54 -2.80 22.05
N HIS A 361 -12.53 -2.73 23.37
CA HIS A 361 -13.15 -3.71 24.27
C HIS A 361 -14.68 -3.75 24.20
N TYR A 362 -15.31 -2.71 23.65
CA TYR A 362 -16.78 -2.63 23.50
C TYR A 362 -17.31 -3.34 22.24
N ALA A 363 -16.42 -3.79 21.34
CA ALA A 363 -16.82 -4.49 20.13
C ALA A 363 -17.16 -5.97 20.41
N GLU A 364 -18.01 -6.54 19.57
CA GLU A 364 -18.20 -7.99 19.46
C GLU A 364 -17.29 -8.52 18.34
N TYR A 365 -16.44 -9.50 18.67
CA TYR A 365 -15.45 -10.01 17.72
C TYR A 365 -15.91 -11.30 17.03
N TYR A 366 -15.57 -11.40 15.75
CA TYR A 366 -15.78 -12.55 14.88
C TYR A 366 -14.40 -12.99 14.38
N PHE A 367 -13.75 -13.87 15.15
CA PHE A 367 -12.39 -14.32 14.86
C PHE A 367 -12.40 -15.34 13.73
N CYS A 368 -11.57 -15.11 12.71
CA CYS A 368 -11.50 -15.95 11.52
C CYS A 368 -10.06 -16.09 11.02
N LYS A 369 -9.87 -17.03 10.12
CA LYS A 369 -8.61 -17.24 9.40
C LYS A 369 -8.84 -17.08 7.91
N ALA A 370 -8.05 -16.23 7.26
CA ALA A 370 -8.01 -16.16 5.80
C ALA A 370 -7.44 -17.46 5.20
N ASP A 371 -7.92 -17.88 4.04
CA ASP A 371 -7.52 -19.12 3.34
C ASP A 371 -6.13 -18.99 2.70
N ILE A 372 -5.13 -18.76 3.55
CA ILE A 372 -3.73 -18.72 3.17
C ILE A 372 -2.87 -19.47 4.20
N PRO A 373 -1.71 -20.02 3.78
CA PRO A 373 -0.82 -20.79 4.69
C PRO A 373 -0.33 -19.99 5.91
N ARG A 374 -0.18 -18.66 5.78
CA ARG A 374 0.26 -17.77 6.87
C ARG A 374 -0.88 -17.22 7.72
N GLY A 375 -2.14 -17.53 7.41
CA GLY A 375 -3.27 -17.13 8.25
C GLY A 375 -3.08 -17.65 9.67
N LEU A 376 -3.18 -16.76 10.66
CA LEU A 376 -3.16 -17.16 12.07
C LEU A 376 -4.41 -17.99 12.36
N ASP A 377 -4.22 -19.12 13.06
CA ASP A 377 -5.36 -19.96 13.44
C ASP A 377 -6.37 -19.15 14.27
N ALA A 378 -7.66 -19.26 13.94
CA ALA A 378 -8.70 -18.46 14.55
C ALA A 378 -8.89 -18.77 16.05
N ASN A 379 -8.62 -20.00 16.51
CA ASN A 379 -8.67 -20.33 17.93
C ASN A 379 -7.48 -19.70 18.68
N ILE A 380 -6.28 -19.73 18.11
CA ILE A 380 -5.09 -19.08 18.68
C ILE A 380 -5.32 -17.56 18.76
N LEU A 381 -5.91 -16.98 17.72
CA LEU A 381 -6.26 -15.55 17.73
C LEU A 381 -7.27 -15.22 18.83
N ALA A 382 -8.29 -16.04 18.99
CA ALA A 382 -9.32 -15.87 20.04
C ALA A 382 -8.76 -16.03 21.45
N GLU A 383 -7.85 -16.98 21.69
CA GLU A 383 -7.17 -17.18 22.98
C GLU A 383 -6.37 -15.92 23.37
N LYS A 384 -5.52 -15.43 22.45
CA LYS A 384 -4.77 -14.19 22.66
C LYS A 384 -5.67 -12.96 22.83
N ALA A 385 -6.75 -12.89 22.08
CA ALA A 385 -7.75 -11.83 22.20
C ALA A 385 -8.43 -11.83 23.57
N LEU A 386 -8.76 -13.02 24.12
CA LEU A 386 -9.31 -13.17 25.46
C LEU A 386 -8.35 -12.68 26.54
N GLU A 387 -7.04 -12.97 26.41
CA GLU A 387 -5.99 -12.46 27.29
C GLU A 387 -5.90 -10.93 27.25
N ALA A 388 -6.12 -10.32 26.06
CA ALA A 388 -6.22 -8.87 25.87
C ALA A 388 -7.59 -8.29 26.29
N GLY A 389 -8.51 -9.11 26.82
CA GLY A 389 -9.83 -8.66 27.28
C GLY A 389 -10.87 -8.49 26.19
N LEU A 390 -10.61 -8.97 24.97
CA LEU A 390 -11.55 -8.94 23.84
C LEU A 390 -12.42 -10.21 23.86
N ARG A 391 -13.70 -10.06 23.46
CA ARG A 391 -14.66 -11.16 23.50
C ARG A 391 -15.34 -11.36 22.15
N GLY A 392 -15.47 -12.62 21.74
CA GLY A 392 -16.12 -12.97 20.49
C GLY A 392 -16.17 -14.47 20.25
N ASN A 393 -16.60 -14.85 19.05
CA ASN A 393 -16.73 -16.23 18.61
C ASN A 393 -15.74 -16.55 17.48
N VAL A 394 -15.42 -17.84 17.36
CA VAL A 394 -14.50 -18.36 16.32
C VAL A 394 -15.33 -18.92 15.16
N TYR A 395 -14.85 -18.67 13.94
CA TYR A 395 -15.47 -19.11 12.69
C TYR A 395 -14.44 -19.80 11.79
N GLU A 396 -14.89 -20.78 11.01
CA GLU A 396 -14.04 -21.59 10.14
C GLU A 396 -13.46 -20.82 8.94
N SER A 397 -14.15 -19.74 8.50
CA SER A 397 -13.73 -18.92 7.39
C SER A 397 -14.09 -17.45 7.59
N VAL A 398 -13.45 -16.57 6.83
CA VAL A 398 -13.78 -15.14 6.80
C VAL A 398 -15.22 -14.92 6.37
N GLN A 399 -15.68 -15.66 5.36
CA GLN A 399 -17.06 -15.54 4.85
C GLN A 399 -18.10 -15.92 5.90
N GLN A 400 -17.85 -16.98 6.70
CA GLN A 400 -18.76 -17.37 7.80
C GLN A 400 -18.78 -16.30 8.89
N ALA A 401 -17.62 -15.76 9.28
CA ALA A 401 -17.52 -14.69 10.27
C ALA A 401 -18.28 -13.44 9.80
N TYR A 402 -18.06 -13.03 8.55
CA TYR A 402 -18.72 -11.87 7.95
C TYR A 402 -20.23 -12.04 7.87
N ASN A 403 -20.72 -13.19 7.37
CA ASN A 403 -22.15 -13.47 7.32
C ASN A 403 -22.79 -13.50 8.71
N SER A 404 -22.10 -14.05 9.71
CA SER A 404 -22.57 -14.04 11.09
C SER A 404 -22.63 -12.62 11.67
N ALA A 405 -21.62 -11.78 11.40
CA ALA A 405 -21.62 -10.38 11.80
C ALA A 405 -22.79 -9.60 11.18
N LEU A 406 -23.04 -9.80 9.88
CA LEU A 406 -24.17 -9.18 9.19
C LEU A 406 -25.54 -9.64 9.75
N ASN A 407 -25.69 -10.94 10.01
CA ASN A 407 -26.94 -11.47 10.57
C ASN A 407 -27.24 -10.98 11.99
N ASN A 408 -26.20 -10.65 12.76
CA ASN A 408 -26.32 -10.13 14.12
C ASN A 408 -26.43 -8.59 14.17
N ALA A 409 -26.07 -7.90 13.09
CA ALA A 409 -26.06 -6.46 13.04
C ALA A 409 -27.44 -5.86 12.83
N HIS A 410 -27.76 -4.82 13.59
CA HIS A 410 -28.89 -3.94 13.35
C HIS A 410 -28.50 -2.84 12.35
N PHE A 411 -29.47 -2.15 11.75
CA PHE A 411 -29.20 -1.11 10.75
C PHE A 411 -28.38 0.08 11.30
N GLU A 412 -28.39 0.31 12.62
CA GLU A 412 -27.60 1.35 13.32
C GLU A 412 -26.23 0.84 13.79
N ASP A 413 -25.88 -0.40 13.52
CA ASP A 413 -24.59 -0.98 13.89
C ASP A 413 -23.55 -0.75 12.79
N VAL A 414 -22.29 -0.90 13.19
CA VAL A 414 -21.16 -0.94 12.27
C VAL A 414 -20.57 -2.33 12.24
N VAL A 415 -20.34 -2.86 11.04
CA VAL A 415 -19.54 -4.07 10.81
C VAL A 415 -18.19 -3.63 10.23
N PHE A 416 -17.13 -3.87 10.95
CA PHE A 416 -15.77 -3.58 10.50
C PHE A 416 -15.03 -4.87 10.17
N ILE A 417 -14.34 -4.91 9.02
CA ILE A 417 -13.54 -6.07 8.57
C ILE A 417 -12.10 -5.64 8.41
N GLY A 418 -11.17 -6.35 9.09
CA GLY A 418 -9.76 -5.97 9.04
C GLY A 418 -8.80 -6.97 9.70
N GLY A 419 -7.58 -6.46 9.98
CA GLY A 419 -6.49 -7.21 10.57
C GLY A 419 -5.51 -7.80 9.57
N SER A 420 -5.90 -8.00 8.31
CA SER A 420 -4.98 -8.34 7.22
C SER A 420 -5.56 -8.02 5.84
N ASN A 421 -4.67 -7.83 4.85
CA ASN A 421 -5.07 -7.72 3.45
C ASN A 421 -5.89 -8.94 2.98
N PHE A 422 -5.56 -10.13 3.46
CA PHE A 422 -6.19 -11.38 3.04
C PHE A 422 -7.60 -11.52 3.59
N THR A 423 -7.83 -11.11 4.84
CA THR A 423 -9.17 -11.09 5.43
C THR A 423 -10.08 -10.14 4.66
N VAL A 424 -9.58 -8.97 4.30
CA VAL A 424 -10.32 -7.99 3.51
C VAL A 424 -10.57 -8.49 2.08
N ALA A 425 -9.60 -9.15 1.46
CA ALA A 425 -9.73 -9.70 0.10
C ALA A 425 -10.85 -10.73 -0.05
N GLU A 426 -11.19 -11.47 1.00
CA GLU A 426 -12.25 -12.50 0.94
C GLU A 426 -13.67 -11.91 1.05
N VAL A 427 -13.82 -10.59 1.28
CA VAL A 427 -15.14 -9.95 1.44
C VAL A 427 -15.39 -8.80 0.44
N ILE A 428 -14.36 -8.35 -0.28
CA ILE A 428 -14.46 -7.34 -1.36
C ILE A 428 -14.74 -8.00 -2.76
#